data_1270e566384b411a7fe683d0c84e4bcf
#
_entry.id   1270e566384b411a7fe683d0c84e4bcf
#
_cell.length_a   1.000
_cell.length_b   1.000
_cell.length_c   1.000
_cell.angle_alpha   90.00
_cell.angle_beta   90.00
_cell.angle_gamma   90.00
#
_symmetry.space_group_name_H-M   'P 1'
#
loop_
_entity.id
_entity.type
_entity.pdbx_description
1 polymer ?
#
loop_
_entity_poly.entity_id
_entity_poly.type
_entity_poly.pdbx_seq_one_letter_code
_entity_poly.pdbx_strand_id
1 'polypeptide(L)'
;MKNNMNYPLISVITVSYNAVLTIEQTILSVINQTYLNIEYIIIDGGSTDGTVNVIKKYADKIAYWVSESDKGIYDAMNKGIAYSHGEYCNFINAGDKFCSSSILKQVMDFNHVADIIVGQDLHVNEHNKIVSRSVLPRRYNLLHFYITTIPHQSCFIRALSLIHI
;
A
#
# COMPACT_ATOMS: atom_id res chain seq x y z
N MET A 1 1.55 28.89 18.62
CA MET A 1 0.92 28.79 17.29
C MET A 1 0.82 27.30 16.96
N LYS A 2 -0.39 26.72 16.91
CA LYS A 2 -0.57 25.34 16.45
C LYS A 2 -0.33 25.35 14.92
N ASN A 3 0.79 24.83 14.47
CA ASN A 3 0.97 24.52 13.06
C ASN A 3 -0.15 23.53 12.69
N ASN A 4 -1.14 23.99 11.93
CA ASN A 4 -2.02 23.11 11.20
C ASN A 4 -1.15 22.40 10.15
N MET A 5 -0.50 21.32 10.53
CA MET A 5 0.13 20.43 9.56
C MET A 5 -1.03 19.83 8.76
N ASN A 6 -1.18 20.28 7.53
CA ASN A 6 -2.12 19.70 6.60
C ASN A 6 -1.52 18.37 6.14
N TYR A 7 -1.88 17.29 6.81
CA TYR A 7 -1.42 15.95 6.48
C TYR A 7 -1.99 15.53 5.12
N PRO A 8 -1.15 15.09 4.15
CA PRO A 8 -1.59 14.71 2.82
C PRO A 8 -2.55 13.51 2.87
N LEU A 9 -3.50 13.43 1.94
CA LEU A 9 -4.30 12.24 1.73
C LEU A 9 -3.42 11.14 1.14
N ILE A 10 -3.48 9.94 1.71
CA ILE A 10 -2.76 8.75 1.23
C ILE A 10 -3.78 7.77 0.66
N SER A 11 -3.69 7.47 -0.64
CA SER A 11 -4.41 6.35 -1.23
C SER A 11 -3.62 5.07 -1.01
N VAL A 12 -4.11 4.20 -0.12
CA VAL A 12 -3.57 2.86 0.07
C VAL A 12 -4.34 1.91 -0.85
N ILE A 13 -3.62 1.26 -1.77
CA ILE A 13 -4.19 0.40 -2.81
C ILE A 13 -3.81 -1.04 -2.50
N THR A 14 -4.80 -1.90 -2.28
CA THR A 14 -4.61 -3.34 -2.16
C THR A 14 -5.09 -4.05 -3.42
N VAL A 15 -4.24 -4.89 -4.00
CA VAL A 15 -4.61 -5.80 -5.08
C VAL A 15 -4.72 -7.22 -4.53
N SER A 16 -5.75 -7.94 -4.94
CA SER A 16 -6.02 -9.31 -4.47
C SER A 16 -6.50 -10.23 -5.58
N TYR A 17 -6.12 -11.51 -5.48
CA TYR A 17 -6.66 -12.58 -6.28
C TYR A 17 -6.53 -13.90 -5.53
N ASN A 18 -7.68 -14.56 -5.23
CA ASN A 18 -7.75 -15.79 -4.45
C ASN A 18 -6.91 -15.76 -3.16
N ALA A 19 -7.19 -14.77 -2.32
CA ALA A 19 -6.38 -14.45 -1.14
C ALA A 19 -7.20 -14.57 0.18
N VAL A 20 -8.20 -15.46 0.25
CA VAL A 20 -9.13 -15.57 1.39
C VAL A 20 -8.42 -15.76 2.73
N LEU A 21 -7.25 -16.43 2.75
CA LEU A 21 -6.50 -16.72 3.97
C LEU A 21 -5.67 -15.52 4.48
N THR A 22 -5.41 -14.54 3.63
CA THR A 22 -4.45 -13.48 3.93
C THR A 22 -5.02 -12.07 3.83
N ILE A 23 -6.05 -11.84 3.02
CA ILE A 23 -6.60 -10.51 2.76
C ILE A 23 -7.11 -9.81 4.02
N GLU A 24 -7.68 -10.55 4.99
CA GLU A 24 -8.23 -9.96 6.21
C GLU A 24 -7.15 -9.27 7.06
N GLN A 25 -5.97 -9.88 7.21
CA GLN A 25 -4.87 -9.26 7.94
C GLN A 25 -4.34 -8.01 7.22
N THR A 26 -4.35 -7.98 5.90
CA THR A 26 -3.98 -6.79 5.10
C THR A 26 -4.98 -5.66 5.37
N ILE A 27 -6.28 -5.92 5.23
CA ILE A 27 -7.35 -4.95 5.49
C ILE A 27 -7.21 -4.37 6.90
N LEU A 28 -7.12 -5.24 7.91
CA LEU A 28 -6.98 -4.82 9.31
C LEU A 28 -5.74 -3.97 9.55
N SER A 29 -4.63 -4.25 8.86
CA SER A 29 -3.41 -3.46 9.00
C SER A 29 -3.54 -2.03 8.46
N VAL A 30 -4.43 -1.81 7.48
CA VAL A 30 -4.72 -0.50 6.91
C VAL A 30 -5.75 0.26 7.75
N ILE A 31 -6.90 -0.35 8.02
CA ILE A 31 -8.00 0.36 8.70
C ILE A 31 -7.72 0.68 10.18
N ASN A 32 -6.73 0.02 10.79
CA ASN A 32 -6.28 0.28 12.17
C ASN A 32 -5.12 1.27 12.25
N GLN A 33 -4.75 1.95 11.16
CA GLN A 33 -3.72 2.99 11.20
C GLN A 33 -4.20 4.20 12.03
N THR A 34 -3.28 4.78 12.79
CA THR A 34 -3.54 6.00 13.58
C THR A 34 -3.51 7.29 12.73
N TYR A 35 -3.06 7.18 11.50
CA TYR A 35 -3.15 8.24 10.49
C TYR A 35 -4.57 8.29 9.96
N LEU A 36 -5.24 9.43 10.01
CA LEU A 36 -6.67 9.52 9.71
C LEU A 36 -6.99 9.88 8.26
N ASN A 37 -6.04 10.47 7.53
CA ASN A 37 -6.28 10.93 6.16
C ASN A 37 -5.90 9.85 5.13
N ILE A 38 -6.62 8.73 5.17
CA ILE A 38 -6.42 7.56 4.30
C ILE A 38 -7.64 7.37 3.41
N GLU A 39 -7.39 7.16 2.14
CA GLU A 39 -8.33 6.61 1.17
C GLU A 39 -7.92 5.15 0.90
N TYR A 40 -8.73 4.19 1.35
CA TYR A 40 -8.42 2.79 1.17
C TYR A 40 -9.16 2.24 -0.05
N ILE A 41 -8.41 1.65 -0.98
CA ILE A 41 -8.91 1.12 -2.27
C ILE A 41 -8.53 -0.36 -2.37
N ILE A 42 -9.49 -1.22 -2.76
CA ILE A 42 -9.22 -2.64 -3.02
C ILE A 42 -9.66 -3.02 -4.44
N ILE A 43 -8.73 -3.56 -5.21
CA ILE A 43 -8.99 -4.11 -6.54
C ILE A 43 -8.80 -5.63 -6.47
N ASP A 44 -9.87 -6.36 -6.64
CA ASP A 44 -9.88 -7.81 -6.66
C ASP A 44 -10.02 -8.34 -8.09
N GLY A 45 -9.11 -9.21 -8.50
CA GLY A 45 -9.01 -9.77 -9.86
C GLY A 45 -10.07 -10.82 -10.21
N GLY A 46 -11.24 -10.79 -9.58
CA GLY A 46 -12.31 -11.77 -9.80
C GLY A 46 -12.11 -13.06 -9.01
N SER A 47 -11.79 -12.94 -7.72
CA SER A 47 -11.59 -14.08 -6.82
C SER A 47 -12.84 -14.96 -6.68
N THR A 48 -12.63 -16.29 -6.58
CA THR A 48 -13.67 -17.29 -6.43
C THR A 48 -13.57 -18.10 -5.13
N ASP A 49 -12.55 -17.86 -4.32
CA ASP A 49 -12.23 -18.62 -3.10
C ASP A 49 -12.91 -18.10 -1.82
N GLY A 50 -13.68 -17.01 -1.91
CA GLY A 50 -14.29 -16.37 -0.76
C GLY A 50 -13.62 -15.04 -0.36
N THR A 51 -12.55 -14.61 -1.02
CA THR A 51 -11.87 -13.32 -0.80
C THR A 51 -12.86 -12.15 -0.79
N VAL A 52 -13.77 -12.10 -1.77
CA VAL A 52 -14.79 -11.04 -1.90
C VAL A 52 -15.71 -10.97 -0.66
N ASN A 53 -16.03 -12.13 -0.05
CA ASN A 53 -16.86 -12.14 1.15
C ASN A 53 -16.12 -11.52 2.35
N VAL A 54 -14.80 -11.69 2.41
CA VAL A 54 -13.97 -11.03 3.43
C VAL A 54 -13.94 -9.51 3.19
N ILE A 55 -13.73 -9.05 1.96
CA ILE A 55 -13.73 -7.62 1.59
C ILE A 55 -15.06 -6.97 2.01
N LYS A 56 -16.19 -7.62 1.70
CA LYS A 56 -17.53 -7.13 2.04
C LYS A 56 -17.76 -6.88 3.54
N LYS A 57 -17.12 -7.65 4.43
CA LYS A 57 -17.22 -7.44 5.88
C LYS A 57 -16.71 -6.07 6.33
N TYR A 58 -15.81 -5.45 5.57
CA TYR A 58 -15.14 -4.19 5.87
C TYR A 58 -15.50 -3.08 4.88
N ALA A 59 -16.53 -3.27 4.05
CA ALA A 59 -16.89 -2.34 2.99
C ALA A 59 -17.18 -0.92 3.50
N ASP A 60 -17.65 -0.79 4.74
CA ASP A 60 -17.89 0.51 5.41
C ASP A 60 -16.60 1.28 5.76
N LYS A 61 -15.45 0.62 5.72
CA LYS A 61 -14.12 1.19 5.99
C LYS A 61 -13.28 1.37 4.73
N ILE A 62 -13.78 0.96 3.56
CA ILE A 62 -13.09 0.97 2.29
C ILE A 62 -13.73 2.04 1.41
N ALA A 63 -12.94 3.02 0.95
CA ALA A 63 -13.44 4.11 0.13
C ALA A 63 -13.96 3.64 -1.24
N TYR A 64 -13.26 2.66 -1.84
CA TYR A 64 -13.66 2.04 -3.09
C TYR A 64 -13.17 0.59 -3.16
N TRP A 65 -14.01 -0.31 -3.66
CA TRP A 65 -13.57 -1.65 -4.01
C TRP A 65 -14.36 -2.20 -5.20
N VAL A 66 -13.72 -3.06 -5.96
CA VAL A 66 -14.32 -3.78 -7.10
C VAL A 66 -13.71 -5.18 -7.19
N SER A 67 -14.52 -6.13 -7.62
CA SER A 67 -14.09 -7.49 -7.97
C SER A 67 -14.48 -7.77 -9.39
N GLU A 68 -13.49 -7.85 -10.27
CA GLU A 68 -13.66 -8.12 -11.70
C GLU A 68 -12.37 -8.73 -12.27
N SER A 69 -12.50 -9.50 -13.34
CA SER A 69 -11.32 -10.07 -13.99
C SER A 69 -10.35 -8.98 -14.47
N ASP A 70 -9.07 -9.23 -14.29
CA ASP A 70 -7.99 -8.35 -14.73
C ASP A 70 -6.97 -9.11 -15.60
N LYS A 71 -5.98 -8.39 -16.12
CA LYS A 71 -4.86 -8.94 -16.90
C LYS A 71 -3.61 -9.17 -16.05
N GLY A 72 -3.76 -9.29 -14.74
CA GLY A 72 -2.71 -9.51 -13.76
C GLY A 72 -2.47 -8.31 -12.85
N ILE A 73 -1.56 -8.49 -11.91
CA ILE A 73 -1.30 -7.57 -10.79
C ILE A 73 -1.12 -6.10 -11.21
N TYR A 74 -0.41 -5.85 -12.31
CA TYR A 74 -0.17 -4.48 -12.78
C TYR A 74 -1.42 -3.82 -13.36
N ASP A 75 -2.31 -4.60 -14.00
CA ASP A 75 -3.61 -4.10 -14.45
C ASP A 75 -4.47 -3.69 -13.26
N ALA A 76 -4.51 -4.52 -12.22
CA ALA A 76 -5.20 -4.21 -10.97
C ALA A 76 -4.61 -2.97 -10.28
N MET A 77 -3.27 -2.83 -10.22
CA MET A 77 -2.62 -1.63 -9.68
C MET A 77 -3.00 -0.37 -10.46
N ASN A 78 -2.98 -0.44 -11.81
CA ASN A 78 -3.37 0.69 -12.66
C ASN A 78 -4.85 1.08 -12.47
N LYS A 79 -5.74 0.11 -12.29
CA LYS A 79 -7.14 0.39 -11.91
C LYS A 79 -7.19 1.12 -10.56
N GLY A 80 -6.43 0.64 -9.56
CA GLY A 80 -6.35 1.29 -8.25
C GLY A 80 -5.87 2.75 -8.33
N ILE A 81 -4.86 3.02 -9.16
CA ILE A 81 -4.38 4.39 -9.41
C ILE A 81 -5.49 5.26 -10.04
N ALA A 82 -6.25 4.72 -10.99
CA ALA A 82 -7.32 5.48 -11.67
C ALA A 82 -8.45 5.90 -10.71
N TYR A 83 -8.63 5.20 -9.59
CA TYR A 83 -9.61 5.53 -8.55
C TYR A 83 -9.00 6.26 -7.35
N SER A 84 -7.70 6.54 -7.36
CA SER A 84 -7.01 7.21 -6.25
C SER A 84 -7.10 8.73 -6.36
N HIS A 85 -7.29 9.41 -5.21
CA HIS A 85 -7.36 10.86 -5.10
C HIS A 85 -6.31 11.42 -4.12
N GLY A 86 -5.52 10.52 -3.50
CA GLY A 86 -4.49 10.89 -2.54
C GLY A 86 -3.33 11.64 -3.17
N GLU A 87 -2.68 12.47 -2.38
CA GLU A 87 -1.41 13.10 -2.77
C GLU A 87 -0.30 12.06 -2.90
N TYR A 88 -0.37 10.99 -2.11
CA TYR A 88 0.52 9.83 -2.19
C TYR A 88 -0.26 8.55 -2.43
N CYS A 89 0.33 7.65 -3.25
CA CYS A 89 -0.12 6.28 -3.42
C CYS A 89 0.85 5.31 -2.74
N ASN A 90 0.31 4.30 -2.07
CA ASN A 90 1.06 3.19 -1.53
C ASN A 90 0.35 1.88 -1.90
N PHE A 91 1.12 0.85 -2.26
CA PHE A 91 0.60 -0.44 -2.69
C PHE A 91 0.91 -1.51 -1.65
N ILE A 92 -0.13 -2.11 -1.08
CA ILE A 92 -0.05 -3.24 -0.14
C ILE A 92 -0.82 -4.42 -0.75
N ASN A 93 -0.12 -5.42 -1.26
CA ASN A 93 -0.77 -6.59 -1.85
C ASN A 93 -1.45 -7.45 -0.78
N ALA A 94 -2.47 -8.23 -1.17
CA ALA A 94 -3.09 -9.19 -0.27
C ALA A 94 -2.05 -10.21 0.25
N GLY A 95 -1.87 -10.24 1.57
CA GLY A 95 -0.82 -11.01 2.24
C GLY A 95 0.27 -10.15 2.86
N ASP A 96 0.51 -8.95 2.34
CA ASP A 96 1.38 -7.95 2.98
C ASP A 96 0.60 -7.15 4.04
N LYS A 97 1.32 -6.55 4.97
CA LYS A 97 0.71 -5.73 6.03
C LYS A 97 1.66 -4.65 6.53
N PHE A 98 1.12 -3.55 6.98
CA PHE A 98 1.88 -2.56 7.72
C PHE A 98 2.41 -3.17 9.04
N CYS A 99 3.67 -2.92 9.36
CA CYS A 99 4.35 -3.49 10.52
C CYS A 99 3.85 -2.90 11.85
N SER A 100 3.21 -1.73 11.85
CA SER A 100 2.58 -1.14 13.03
C SER A 100 1.41 -0.23 12.64
N SER A 101 0.50 0.02 13.59
CA SER A 101 -0.64 0.93 13.39
C SER A 101 -0.25 2.42 13.28
N SER A 102 0.99 2.78 13.54
CA SER A 102 1.48 4.16 13.49
C SER A 102 2.42 4.44 12.31
N ILE A 103 2.65 3.46 11.43
CA ILE A 103 3.67 3.60 10.40
C ILE A 103 3.37 4.74 9.41
N LEU A 104 2.12 4.87 8.96
CA LEU A 104 1.74 5.94 8.04
C LEU A 104 1.95 7.32 8.67
N LYS A 105 1.61 7.46 9.95
CA LYS A 105 1.84 8.70 10.68
C LYS A 105 3.34 9.00 10.78
N GLN A 106 4.17 8.01 11.14
CA GLN A 106 5.62 8.19 11.26
C GLN A 106 6.25 8.60 9.92
N VAL A 107 5.83 7.99 8.81
CA VAL A 107 6.34 8.32 7.47
C VAL A 107 6.02 9.78 7.13
N MET A 108 4.78 10.22 7.36
CA MET A 108 4.36 11.58 7.03
C MET A 108 4.93 12.62 7.99
N ASP A 109 5.12 12.29 9.26
CA ASP A 109 5.79 13.17 10.22
C ASP A 109 7.28 13.37 9.87
N PHE A 110 7.92 12.34 9.29
CA PHE A 110 9.34 12.39 8.91
C PHE A 110 9.57 13.22 7.65
N ASN A 111 8.82 12.99 6.59
CA ASN A 111 8.95 13.75 5.34
C ASN A 111 7.69 13.57 4.47
N HIS A 112 7.02 14.67 4.17
CA HIS A 112 5.84 14.73 3.31
C HIS A 112 6.04 15.63 2.08
N VAL A 113 7.29 15.93 1.72
CA VAL A 113 7.61 16.83 0.59
C VAL A 113 8.27 16.08 -0.57
N ALA A 114 8.86 14.91 -0.30
CA ALA A 114 9.55 14.12 -1.33
C ALA A 114 8.54 13.50 -2.33
N ASP A 115 8.92 13.41 -3.59
CA ASP A 115 8.10 12.76 -4.63
C ASP A 115 8.02 11.25 -4.43
N ILE A 116 9.05 10.63 -3.87
CA ILE A 116 9.09 9.21 -3.51
C ILE A 116 9.71 9.07 -2.12
N ILE A 117 8.99 8.40 -1.23
CA ILE A 117 9.48 8.04 0.10
C ILE A 117 9.62 6.53 0.12
N VAL A 118 10.79 6.03 0.48
CA VAL A 118 11.09 4.59 0.49
C VAL A 118 11.38 4.13 1.91
N GLY A 119 10.62 3.16 2.36
CA GLY A 119 10.81 2.46 3.64
C GLY A 119 11.52 1.12 3.47
N GLN A 120 11.72 0.41 4.58
CA GLN A 120 12.21 -0.97 4.59
C GLN A 120 11.08 -1.97 4.66
N ASP A 121 11.21 -3.08 3.94
CA ASP A 121 10.37 -4.24 4.11
C ASP A 121 10.99 -5.20 5.13
N LEU A 122 10.11 -5.81 5.90
CA LEU A 122 10.44 -6.90 6.80
C LEU A 122 9.84 -8.19 6.24
N HIS A 123 10.69 -9.16 5.91
CA HIS A 123 10.22 -10.48 5.55
C HIS A 123 10.01 -11.30 6.81
N VAL A 124 8.82 -11.85 6.96
CA VAL A 124 8.46 -12.67 8.12
C VAL A 124 8.10 -14.09 7.67
N ASN A 125 8.36 -15.07 8.54
CA ASN A 125 7.89 -16.44 8.32
C ASN A 125 6.43 -16.61 8.79
N GLU A 126 5.90 -17.83 8.66
CA GLU A 126 4.55 -18.21 9.09
C GLU A 126 4.25 -17.94 10.59
N HIS A 127 5.31 -17.85 11.41
CA HIS A 127 5.20 -17.52 12.84
C HIS A 127 5.40 -16.02 13.12
N ASN A 128 5.33 -15.15 12.12
CA ASN A 128 5.59 -13.71 12.21
C ASN A 128 6.99 -13.33 12.77
N LYS A 129 7.98 -14.24 12.69
CA LYS A 129 9.36 -13.92 13.02
C LYS A 129 10.06 -13.30 11.83
N ILE A 130 10.76 -12.19 12.05
CA ILE A 130 11.56 -11.52 11.01
C ILE A 130 12.70 -12.46 10.60
N VAL A 131 12.74 -12.82 9.32
CA VAL A 131 13.78 -13.68 8.73
C VAL A 131 14.78 -12.86 7.91
N SER A 132 14.33 -11.74 7.31
CA SER A 132 15.21 -10.81 6.61
C SER A 132 14.60 -9.41 6.56
N ARG A 133 15.41 -8.45 6.11
CA ARG A 133 15.00 -7.05 5.88
C ARG A 133 15.54 -6.62 4.52
N SER A 134 14.80 -5.79 3.79
CA SER A 134 15.33 -5.14 2.60
C SER A 134 16.48 -4.21 3.00
N VAL A 135 17.52 -4.17 2.19
CA VAL A 135 18.65 -3.26 2.39
C VAL A 135 18.44 -2.04 1.49
N LEU A 136 18.21 -0.89 2.09
CA LEU A 136 18.10 0.35 1.35
C LEU A 136 19.49 0.93 1.11
N PRO A 137 19.82 1.33 -0.12
CA PRO A 137 21.06 2.02 -0.41
C PRO A 137 21.04 3.42 0.22
N ARG A 138 22.21 3.94 0.60
CA ARG A 138 22.33 5.33 1.10
C ARG A 138 21.99 6.37 0.03
N ARG A 139 22.14 6.02 -1.25
CA ARG A 139 21.79 6.85 -2.42
C ARG A 139 21.32 5.95 -3.54
N TYR A 140 20.23 6.33 -4.19
CA TYR A 140 19.76 5.68 -5.41
C TYR A 140 20.47 6.30 -6.61
N ASN A 141 20.97 5.47 -7.52
CA ASN A 141 21.51 5.85 -8.81
C ASN A 141 20.95 4.94 -9.91
N LEU A 142 21.19 5.28 -11.17
CA LEU A 142 20.66 4.51 -12.31
C LEU A 142 21.10 3.03 -12.25
N LEU A 143 22.34 2.74 -11.84
CA LEU A 143 22.84 1.38 -11.72
C LEU A 143 22.06 0.58 -10.69
N HIS A 144 21.63 1.20 -9.61
CA HIS A 144 20.82 0.54 -8.57
C HIS A 144 19.51 0.01 -9.17
N PHE A 145 18.81 0.80 -10.00
CA PHE A 145 17.57 0.39 -10.65
C PHE A 145 17.75 -0.72 -11.69
N TYR A 146 18.96 -0.91 -12.22
CA TYR A 146 19.26 -2.04 -13.08
C TYR A 146 19.52 -3.35 -12.32
N ILE A 147 20.00 -3.25 -11.08
CA ILE A 147 20.43 -4.41 -10.29
C ILE A 147 19.34 -4.87 -9.32
N THR A 148 18.56 -3.94 -8.77
CA THR A 148 17.55 -4.23 -7.76
C THR A 148 16.25 -3.50 -8.05
N THR A 149 15.14 -4.08 -7.58
CA THR A 149 13.84 -3.42 -7.58
C THR A 149 13.61 -2.70 -6.25
N ILE A 150 12.93 -1.56 -6.30
CA ILE A 150 12.44 -0.91 -5.07
C ILE A 150 11.18 -1.67 -4.64
N PRO A 151 11.12 -2.12 -3.37
CA PRO A 151 9.92 -2.78 -2.87
C PRO A 151 8.74 -1.81 -2.89
N HIS A 152 7.73 -2.08 -3.70
CA HIS A 152 6.58 -1.18 -3.85
C HIS A 152 5.72 -1.10 -2.58
N GLN A 153 5.73 -2.14 -1.73
CA GLN A 153 4.98 -2.19 -0.49
C GLN A 153 5.42 -1.13 0.52
N SER A 154 6.71 -0.78 0.51
CA SER A 154 7.29 0.25 1.38
C SER A 154 7.52 1.59 0.70
N CYS A 155 6.99 1.78 -0.53
CA CYS A 155 7.10 3.03 -1.27
C CYS A 155 5.81 3.86 -1.16
N PHE A 156 5.98 5.16 -0.90
CA PHE A 156 4.93 6.16 -1.05
C PHE A 156 5.34 7.06 -2.23
N ILE A 157 4.54 7.05 -3.26
CA ILE A 157 4.83 7.75 -4.52
C ILE A 157 3.81 8.88 -4.66
N ARG A 158 4.29 10.11 -4.86
CA ARG A 158 3.41 11.25 -5.09
C ARG A 158 2.63 11.01 -6.38
N ALA A 159 1.31 11.19 -6.34
CA ALA A 159 0.41 10.87 -7.44
C ALA A 159 0.79 11.58 -8.76
N LEU A 160 1.24 12.83 -8.70
CA LEU A 160 1.73 13.56 -9.88
C LEU A 160 2.93 12.89 -10.55
N SER A 161 3.77 12.18 -9.79
CA SER A 161 4.92 11.45 -10.34
C SER A 161 4.51 10.17 -11.06
N LEU A 162 3.36 9.56 -10.69
CA LEU A 162 2.82 8.37 -11.37
C LEU A 162 2.24 8.69 -12.76
N ILE A 163 1.72 9.90 -12.97
CA ILE A 163 1.11 10.31 -14.24
C ILE A 163 2.17 10.46 -15.33
N HIS A 164 3.43 10.69 -14.98
CA HIS A 164 4.54 10.88 -15.92
C HIS A 164 5.33 9.60 -16.23
N ILE A 165 4.95 8.48 -15.65
CA ILE A 165 5.54 7.17 -15.93
C ILE A 165 4.66 6.36 -16.87
#